data_8f4f110602731d6ce8705ddcd80e83c5
#
_entry.id   8f4f110602731d6ce8705ddcd80e83c5
#
_cell.length_a   1.000
_cell.length_b   1.000
_cell.length_c   1.000
_cell.angle_alpha   90.00
_cell.angle_beta   90.00
_cell.angle_gamma   90.00
#
_symmetry.space_group_name_H-M   'P 1'
#
loop_
_entity.id
_entity.type
_entity.pdbx_description
1 polymer ?
#
loop_
_entity_poly.entity_id
_entity_poly.type
_entity_poly.pdbx_seq_one_letter_code
_entity_poly.pdbx_strand_id
1 'polypeptide(L)'
;MDIPVAILLGDEQMPARGRAKPKNSARARQPDDNGKVSTGPSDDFDTEQFLTTVGAGRTIATYKPKSYIFQQGTKCDAVYYIQQGRIELSVVSSQGKERVVGLLGSGAFVGEGCLGGQPVYLASARASTEATLIRVESTTMVRAIHDHPEMSERFMAFLLLRNSQIESDLVDQLFNSSEKRLARLLIMLAQVGQEAELRTVMTPISQEVMAARVGTTRSRINYFMNKFRKLGLIEYNGHIKVHSSLLNVIVRE
;
A
#
# COMPACT_ATOMS: atom_id res chain seq x y z
N MET A 1 30.12 11.18 -0.87
CA MET A 1 29.59 12.32 -0.08
C MET A 1 28.81 11.72 1.06
N ASP A 2 29.48 11.64 2.19
CA ASP A 2 28.96 11.03 3.42
C ASP A 2 28.10 12.03 4.17
N ILE A 3 26.92 11.61 4.62
CA ILE A 3 26.09 12.37 5.54
C ILE A 3 26.20 11.71 6.90
N PRO A 4 26.70 12.37 7.94
CA PRO A 4 26.82 11.78 9.26
C PRO A 4 25.48 11.87 10.01
N VAL A 5 25.08 10.72 10.58
CA VAL A 5 24.01 10.62 11.58
C VAL A 5 24.56 11.11 12.92
N ALA A 6 24.11 12.24 13.41
CA ALA A 6 24.39 12.71 14.76
C ALA A 6 23.20 12.41 15.67
N ILE A 7 23.46 11.52 16.62
CA ILE A 7 22.61 11.27 17.81
C ILE A 7 22.90 12.41 18.79
N LEU A 8 21.88 13.15 19.22
CA LEU A 8 21.96 14.09 20.34
C LEU A 8 20.99 13.64 21.44
N LEU A 9 21.57 12.97 22.44
CA LEU A 9 21.02 12.89 23.79
C LEU A 9 21.53 14.12 24.53
N GLY A 10 20.64 14.91 25.10
CA GLY A 10 20.95 16.03 25.97
C GLY A 10 19.93 16.11 27.08
N ASP A 11 20.30 15.58 28.24
CA ASP A 11 19.70 15.87 29.52
C ASP A 11 20.04 17.32 29.92
N GLU A 12 19.08 18.15 30.22
CA GLU A 12 19.29 19.30 31.12
C GLU A 12 18.05 19.61 31.95
N GLN A 13 18.35 19.74 33.24
CA GLN A 13 17.46 19.94 34.36
C GLN A 13 16.82 21.34 34.37
N MET A 14 15.59 21.39 34.87
CA MET A 14 14.85 22.59 35.22
C MET A 14 15.41 23.31 36.44
N PRO A 15 15.17 24.62 36.56
CA PRO A 15 14.76 25.19 37.86
C PRO A 15 13.42 25.90 37.79
N ALA A 16 12.67 25.70 38.86
CA ALA A 16 11.40 26.35 39.15
C ALA A 16 11.56 27.81 39.60
N ARG A 17 10.66 28.70 39.18
CA ARG A 17 10.18 29.95 39.83
C ARG A 17 9.10 30.55 38.89
N GLY A 18 7.91 30.87 39.29
CA GLY A 18 7.43 31.83 40.20
C GLY A 18 6.02 32.23 39.74
N ARG A 19 5.09 32.31 40.66
CA ARG A 19 3.69 32.73 40.46
C ARG A 19 3.55 34.15 39.92
N ALA A 20 2.66 34.36 38.96
CA ALA A 20 1.81 35.56 38.86
C ALA A 20 0.55 35.24 38.06
N LYS A 21 -0.64 35.44 38.66
CA LYS A 21 -1.95 35.47 37.98
C LYS A 21 -2.16 36.87 37.39
N PRO A 22 -2.81 36.95 36.22
CA PRO A 22 -3.82 37.97 36.00
C PRO A 22 -5.19 37.36 35.69
N LYS A 23 -6.20 37.93 36.33
CA LYS A 23 -7.61 37.79 36.01
C LYS A 23 -7.87 38.44 34.64
N ASN A 24 -8.50 37.72 33.69
CA ASN A 24 -9.46 38.35 32.83
C ASN A 24 -10.48 37.34 32.30
N SER A 25 -11.72 37.70 32.47
CA SER A 25 -12.93 37.00 32.11
C SER A 25 -13.10 36.99 30.58
N ALA A 26 -13.01 35.80 29.98
CA ALA A 26 -13.58 35.55 28.68
C ALA A 26 -14.45 34.28 28.78
N ARG A 27 -15.71 34.46 28.48
CA ARG A 27 -16.78 33.47 28.50
C ARG A 27 -16.31 32.18 27.80
N ALA A 28 -16.11 31.12 28.55
CA ALA A 28 -15.91 29.79 28.01
C ALA A 28 -17.22 29.34 27.36
N ARG A 29 -17.18 29.04 26.05
CA ARG A 29 -18.18 28.19 25.42
C ARG A 29 -17.98 26.79 26.00
N GLN A 30 -19.04 26.22 26.55
CA GLN A 30 -19.09 24.84 26.99
C GLN A 30 -18.84 23.93 25.77
N PRO A 31 -17.99 22.91 25.87
CA PRO A 31 -17.90 21.86 24.86
C PRO A 31 -19.13 20.98 25.01
N ASP A 32 -19.80 20.74 23.89
CA ASP A 32 -20.85 19.76 23.76
C ASP A 32 -20.28 18.36 24.01
N ASP A 33 -21.01 17.61 24.82
CA ASP A 33 -20.68 16.29 25.32
C ASP A 33 -20.76 15.27 24.17
N ASN A 34 -19.66 15.03 23.48
CA ASN A 34 -19.29 13.77 22.85
C ASN A 34 -17.85 13.87 22.29
N GLY A 35 -16.88 13.71 23.18
CA GLY A 35 -15.46 13.70 22.83
C GLY A 35 -15.02 12.47 22.02
N LYS A 36 -15.54 12.34 20.80
CA LYS A 36 -14.90 11.57 19.73
C LYS A 36 -14.15 12.53 18.82
N VAL A 37 -12.87 12.73 19.10
CA VAL A 37 -11.95 13.21 18.08
C VAL A 37 -11.88 12.10 17.03
N SER A 38 -12.58 12.27 15.91
CA SER A 38 -12.43 11.40 14.73
C SER A 38 -11.04 11.69 14.17
N THR A 39 -10.06 10.86 14.52
CA THR A 39 -8.68 10.92 14.03
C THR A 39 -8.49 10.17 12.70
N GLY A 40 -9.52 10.11 11.86
CA GLY A 40 -9.47 9.53 10.52
C GLY A 40 -9.97 10.50 9.47
N PRO A 41 -9.57 10.32 8.19
CA PRO A 41 -10.11 11.12 7.08
C PRO A 41 -11.65 11.04 7.10
N SER A 42 -12.33 12.16 6.86
CA SER A 42 -13.80 12.23 6.84
C SER A 42 -14.36 11.14 5.91
N ASP A 43 -15.25 10.29 6.41
CA ASP A 43 -15.83 9.15 5.64
C ASP A 43 -16.64 9.59 4.40
N ASP A 44 -17.01 10.87 4.32
CA ASP A 44 -17.87 11.44 3.27
C ASP A 44 -17.11 11.90 2.00
N PHE A 45 -15.78 11.96 2.00
CA PHE A 45 -15.03 12.43 0.82
C PHE A 45 -14.78 11.30 -0.17
N ASP A 46 -15.45 11.37 -1.33
CA ASP A 46 -15.26 10.43 -2.44
C ASP A 46 -14.09 10.87 -3.33
N THR A 47 -12.93 10.27 -3.10
CA THR A 47 -11.70 10.51 -3.88
C THR A 47 -11.91 10.24 -5.37
N GLU A 48 -12.66 9.20 -5.72
CA GLU A 48 -12.91 8.83 -7.11
C GLU A 48 -13.73 9.91 -7.81
N GLN A 49 -14.87 10.29 -7.21
CA GLN A 49 -15.72 11.35 -7.73
C GLN A 49 -14.95 12.66 -7.84
N PHE A 50 -14.17 13.03 -6.81
CA PHE A 50 -13.35 14.23 -6.83
C PHE A 50 -12.37 14.22 -8.01
N LEU A 51 -11.59 13.15 -8.19
CA LEU A 51 -10.62 13.03 -9.27
C LEU A 51 -11.26 13.00 -10.66
N THR A 52 -12.52 12.56 -10.77
CA THR A 52 -13.27 12.68 -12.04
C THR A 52 -13.72 14.09 -12.35
N THR A 53 -13.67 15.02 -11.42
CA THR A 53 -14.06 16.44 -11.60
C THR A 53 -12.88 17.41 -11.61
N VAL A 54 -11.69 16.98 -11.13
CA VAL A 54 -10.45 17.77 -11.12
C VAL A 54 -10.08 18.21 -12.53
N GLY A 55 -10.17 19.46 -12.83
CA GLY A 55 -9.87 20.25 -14.03
C GLY A 55 -9.19 19.61 -15.25
N ALA A 56 -8.51 20.43 -16.06
CA ALA A 56 -7.70 19.98 -17.21
C ALA A 56 -6.47 19.17 -16.74
N GLY A 57 -6.01 18.20 -17.55
CA GLY A 57 -4.85 17.36 -17.24
C GLY A 57 -5.20 16.00 -16.62
N ARG A 58 -6.46 15.57 -16.76
CA ARG A 58 -6.89 14.20 -16.41
C ARG A 58 -7.36 13.43 -17.64
N THR A 59 -7.22 12.10 -17.55
CA THR A 59 -7.72 11.16 -18.56
C THR A 59 -8.15 9.87 -17.87
N ILE A 60 -9.28 9.30 -18.27
CA ILE A 60 -9.71 7.97 -17.82
C ILE A 60 -9.42 6.99 -18.94
N ALA A 61 -8.76 5.89 -18.61
CA ALA A 61 -8.41 4.86 -19.58
C ALA A 61 -8.58 3.45 -18.98
N THR A 62 -9.03 2.53 -19.84
CA THR A 62 -9.15 1.11 -19.51
C THR A 62 -8.00 0.35 -20.16
N TYR A 63 -7.34 -0.48 -19.37
CA TYR A 63 -6.18 -1.28 -19.75
C TYR A 63 -6.54 -2.77 -19.75
N LYS A 64 -6.20 -3.45 -20.84
CA LYS A 64 -6.34 -4.90 -20.92
C LYS A 64 -5.34 -5.58 -19.98
N PRO A 65 -5.62 -6.82 -19.54
CA PRO A 65 -4.64 -7.60 -18.77
C PRO A 65 -3.29 -7.66 -19.47
N LYS A 66 -2.19 -7.53 -18.72
CA LYS A 66 -0.79 -7.50 -19.15
C LYS A 66 -0.35 -6.22 -19.88
N SER A 67 -1.24 -5.23 -20.11
CA SER A 67 -0.84 -3.93 -20.67
C SER A 67 -0.08 -3.11 -19.64
N TYR A 68 0.94 -2.38 -20.09
CA TYR A 68 1.64 -1.41 -19.24
C TYR A 68 0.85 -0.10 -19.15
N ILE A 69 0.79 0.45 -17.96
CA ILE A 69 0.31 1.79 -17.66
C ILE A 69 1.48 2.79 -17.86
N PHE A 70 2.62 2.44 -17.27
CA PHE A 70 3.91 3.09 -17.47
C PHE A 70 5.05 2.08 -17.25
N GLN A 71 6.26 2.42 -17.70
CA GLN A 71 7.44 1.57 -17.57
C GLN A 71 8.52 2.24 -16.76
N GLN A 72 9.31 1.44 -16.03
CA GLN A 72 10.50 1.87 -15.30
C GLN A 72 11.43 2.66 -16.23
N GLY A 73 11.92 3.81 -15.75
CA GLY A 73 12.83 4.68 -16.49
C GLY A 73 12.14 5.66 -17.45
N THR A 74 10.83 5.53 -17.71
CA THR A 74 10.09 6.54 -18.49
C THR A 74 9.80 7.76 -17.64
N LYS A 75 9.56 8.93 -18.29
CA LYS A 75 9.29 10.19 -17.64
C LYS A 75 8.13 10.08 -16.67
N CYS A 76 8.35 10.53 -15.42
CA CYS A 76 7.33 10.56 -14.37
C CYS A 76 6.58 11.88 -14.44
N ASP A 77 5.42 11.92 -15.12
CA ASP A 77 4.64 13.13 -15.37
C ASP A 77 3.19 13.05 -14.86
N ALA A 78 2.77 11.90 -14.35
CA ALA A 78 1.40 11.69 -13.89
C ALA A 78 1.33 10.71 -12.72
N VAL A 79 0.27 10.87 -11.91
CA VAL A 79 -0.20 9.91 -10.92
C VAL A 79 -1.45 9.24 -11.46
N TYR A 80 -1.64 7.98 -11.14
CA TYR A 80 -2.81 7.21 -11.57
C TYR A 80 -3.57 6.72 -10.33
N TYR A 81 -4.88 6.92 -10.34
CA TYR A 81 -5.80 6.36 -9.35
C TYR A 81 -6.51 5.14 -9.96
N ILE A 82 -6.52 4.04 -9.24
CA ILE A 82 -7.14 2.79 -9.69
C ILE A 82 -8.62 2.81 -9.32
N GLN A 83 -9.50 3.04 -10.30
CA GLN A 83 -10.96 2.94 -10.10
C GLN A 83 -11.38 1.48 -9.98
N GLN A 84 -10.88 0.63 -10.90
CA GLN A 84 -11.24 -0.78 -10.95
C GLN A 84 -10.06 -1.61 -11.43
N GLY A 85 -10.01 -2.87 -10.98
CA GLY A 85 -9.00 -3.83 -11.39
C GLY A 85 -7.80 -3.88 -10.45
N ARG A 86 -6.72 -4.51 -10.94
CA ARG A 86 -5.48 -4.71 -10.18
C ARG A 86 -4.26 -4.38 -11.00
N ILE A 87 -3.32 -3.70 -10.38
CA ILE A 87 -2.05 -3.27 -10.96
C ILE A 87 -0.91 -3.96 -10.23
N GLU A 88 -0.01 -4.53 -11.02
CA GLU A 88 1.25 -5.10 -10.55
C GLU A 88 2.36 -4.08 -10.77
N LEU A 89 3.14 -3.81 -9.73
CA LEU A 89 4.37 -3.04 -9.82
C LEU A 89 5.55 -3.98 -9.88
N SER A 90 6.43 -3.80 -10.87
CA SER A 90 7.65 -4.57 -11.01
C SER A 90 8.86 -3.67 -11.22
N VAL A 91 10.01 -4.15 -10.78
CA VAL A 91 11.31 -3.52 -11.01
C VAL A 91 12.24 -4.50 -11.73
N VAL A 92 13.02 -3.97 -12.65
CA VAL A 92 14.05 -4.73 -13.36
C VAL A 92 15.41 -4.26 -12.85
N SER A 93 16.22 -5.21 -12.37
CA SER A 93 17.59 -4.92 -11.93
C SER A 93 18.52 -4.66 -13.12
N SER A 94 19.73 -4.10 -12.86
CA SER A 94 20.78 -3.92 -13.88
C SER A 94 21.21 -5.24 -14.57
N GLN A 95 20.93 -6.40 -13.93
CA GLN A 95 21.18 -7.73 -14.48
C GLN A 95 19.98 -8.29 -15.26
N GLY A 96 18.94 -7.50 -15.53
CA GLY A 96 17.74 -7.92 -16.24
C GLY A 96 16.76 -8.81 -15.44
N LYS A 97 16.97 -8.97 -14.12
CA LYS A 97 16.04 -9.75 -13.28
C LYS A 97 14.86 -8.90 -12.86
N GLU A 98 13.66 -9.32 -13.24
CA GLU A 98 12.40 -8.69 -12.82
C GLU A 98 11.92 -9.23 -11.46
N ARG A 99 11.38 -8.33 -10.63
CA ARG A 99 10.73 -8.63 -9.35
C ARG A 99 9.47 -7.81 -9.18
N VAL A 100 8.42 -8.46 -8.74
CA VAL A 100 7.18 -7.77 -8.33
C VAL A 100 7.38 -7.19 -6.95
N VAL A 101 7.21 -5.87 -6.83
CA VAL A 101 7.38 -5.10 -5.58
C VAL A 101 6.05 -4.59 -5.03
N GLY A 102 4.94 -4.74 -5.77
CA GLY A 102 3.63 -4.33 -5.29
C GLY A 102 2.49 -4.94 -6.10
N LEU A 103 1.36 -5.17 -5.44
CA LEU A 103 0.06 -5.46 -6.04
C LEU A 103 -0.94 -4.47 -5.46
N LEU A 104 -1.54 -3.66 -6.32
CA LEU A 104 -2.43 -2.58 -5.94
C LEU A 104 -3.82 -2.83 -6.53
N GLY A 105 -4.85 -2.54 -5.76
CA GLY A 105 -6.25 -2.65 -6.15
C GLY A 105 -6.94 -1.30 -6.23
N SER A 106 -8.26 -1.33 -6.43
CA SER A 106 -9.12 -0.15 -6.46
C SER A 106 -8.94 0.71 -5.21
N GLY A 107 -8.98 2.02 -5.36
CA GLY A 107 -8.74 3.01 -4.30
C GLY A 107 -7.27 3.38 -4.10
N ALA A 108 -6.33 2.70 -4.74
CA ALA A 108 -4.91 2.98 -4.61
C ALA A 108 -4.40 3.97 -5.67
N PHE A 109 -3.35 4.70 -5.32
CA PHE A 109 -2.57 5.51 -6.26
C PHE A 109 -1.32 4.76 -6.71
N VAL A 110 -0.85 5.08 -7.92
CA VAL A 110 0.40 4.56 -8.46
C VAL A 110 1.10 5.63 -9.30
N GLY A 111 2.42 5.67 -9.26
CA GLY A 111 3.23 6.71 -9.91
C GLY A 111 3.38 7.99 -9.09
N GLU A 112 3.07 7.94 -7.81
CA GLU A 112 3.09 9.06 -6.86
C GLU A 112 4.48 9.70 -6.68
N GLY A 113 5.56 9.00 -7.04
CA GLY A 113 6.93 9.49 -6.95
C GLY A 113 7.19 10.78 -7.75
N CYS A 114 6.41 11.05 -8.81
CA CYS A 114 6.52 12.29 -9.57
C CYS A 114 6.18 13.54 -8.73
N LEU A 115 5.34 13.40 -7.69
CA LEU A 115 5.00 14.50 -6.78
C LEU A 115 6.16 14.83 -5.85
N GLY A 116 7.04 13.85 -5.57
CA GLY A 116 8.29 14.02 -4.82
C GLY A 116 9.49 14.45 -5.68
N GLY A 117 9.26 14.84 -6.94
CA GLY A 117 10.31 15.33 -7.84
C GLY A 117 11.12 14.23 -8.54
N GLN A 118 10.67 12.98 -8.53
CA GLN A 118 11.32 11.91 -9.30
C GLN A 118 11.16 12.19 -10.80
N PRO A 119 12.26 12.22 -11.57
CA PRO A 119 12.21 12.54 -13.01
C PRO A 119 11.66 11.37 -13.83
N VAL A 120 11.80 10.14 -13.34
CA VAL A 120 11.39 8.90 -14.00
C VAL A 120 10.67 7.96 -13.04
N TYR A 121 9.80 7.10 -13.56
CA TYR A 121 9.20 6.03 -12.77
C TYR A 121 10.26 5.01 -12.33
N LEU A 122 10.31 4.69 -11.04
CA LEU A 122 11.26 3.72 -10.47
C LEU A 122 10.83 2.28 -10.66
N ALA A 123 9.58 2.04 -10.99
CA ALA A 123 9.00 0.73 -11.26
C ALA A 123 8.16 0.78 -12.54
N SER A 124 7.88 -0.37 -13.12
CA SER A 124 6.85 -0.52 -14.15
C SER A 124 5.52 -0.84 -13.49
N ALA A 125 4.42 -0.26 -14.00
CA ALA A 125 3.06 -0.60 -13.62
C ALA A 125 2.38 -1.34 -14.77
N ARG A 126 1.83 -2.53 -14.47
CA ARG A 126 1.17 -3.40 -15.45
C ARG A 126 -0.18 -3.86 -14.92
N ALA A 127 -1.20 -3.86 -15.78
CA ALA A 127 -2.52 -4.38 -15.42
C ALA A 127 -2.48 -5.91 -15.25
N SER A 128 -2.80 -6.42 -14.05
CA SER A 128 -2.92 -7.86 -13.79
C SER A 128 -4.28 -8.40 -14.22
N THR A 129 -5.32 -7.58 -14.12
CA THR A 129 -6.67 -7.83 -14.62
C THR A 129 -7.02 -6.70 -15.60
N GLU A 130 -8.19 -6.74 -16.25
CA GLU A 130 -8.73 -5.53 -16.83
C GLU A 130 -8.84 -4.46 -15.75
N ALA A 131 -8.38 -3.24 -16.04
CA ALA A 131 -8.29 -2.17 -15.06
C ALA A 131 -8.65 -0.81 -15.66
N THR A 132 -9.43 -0.04 -14.94
CA THR A 132 -9.77 1.35 -15.29
C THR A 132 -9.07 2.28 -14.32
N LEU A 133 -8.32 3.25 -14.87
CA LEU A 133 -7.52 4.20 -14.10
C LEU A 133 -7.84 5.63 -14.51
N ILE A 134 -7.80 6.52 -13.51
CA ILE A 134 -7.76 7.98 -13.74
C ILE A 134 -6.30 8.40 -13.75
N ARG A 135 -5.78 8.84 -14.89
CA ARG A 135 -4.47 9.50 -15.00
C ARG A 135 -4.65 10.97 -14.69
N VAL A 136 -3.87 11.50 -13.75
CA VAL A 136 -3.84 12.91 -13.37
C VAL A 136 -2.41 13.42 -13.55
N GLU A 137 -2.22 14.49 -14.32
CA GLU A 137 -0.91 15.11 -14.47
C GLU A 137 -0.37 15.56 -13.11
N SER A 138 0.96 15.44 -12.91
CA SER A 138 1.60 15.76 -11.63
C SER A 138 1.29 17.18 -11.16
N THR A 139 1.30 18.16 -12.06
CA THR A 139 0.98 19.56 -11.75
C THR A 139 -0.46 19.74 -11.31
N THR A 140 -1.41 19.04 -11.92
CA THR A 140 -2.83 19.05 -11.55
C THR A 140 -3.03 18.36 -10.20
N MET A 141 -2.35 17.22 -9.96
CA MET A 141 -2.42 16.53 -8.68
C MET A 141 -1.85 17.36 -7.52
N VAL A 142 -0.72 18.05 -7.74
CA VAL A 142 -0.14 18.96 -6.73
C VAL A 142 -1.13 20.07 -6.36
N ARG A 143 -1.80 20.69 -7.35
CA ARG A 143 -2.83 21.69 -7.08
C ARG A 143 -4.00 21.09 -6.31
N ALA A 144 -4.50 19.91 -6.72
CA ALA A 144 -5.60 19.23 -6.06
C ALA A 144 -5.29 18.95 -4.57
N ILE A 145 -4.07 18.51 -4.26
CA ILE A 145 -3.61 18.28 -2.88
C ILE A 145 -3.49 19.61 -2.12
N HIS A 146 -3.00 20.69 -2.77
CA HIS A 146 -2.82 21.99 -2.12
C HIS A 146 -4.15 22.69 -1.83
N ASP A 147 -5.08 22.67 -2.79
CA ASP A 147 -6.30 23.46 -2.75
C ASP A 147 -7.46 22.78 -2.02
N HIS A 148 -7.37 21.44 -1.80
CA HIS A 148 -8.42 20.64 -1.18
C HIS A 148 -7.88 19.84 0.03
N PRO A 149 -8.13 20.32 1.27
CA PRO A 149 -7.65 19.66 2.49
C PRO A 149 -8.07 18.19 2.60
N GLU A 150 -9.30 17.85 2.21
CA GLU A 150 -9.81 16.48 2.25
C GLU A 150 -9.02 15.55 1.32
N MET A 151 -8.65 16.04 0.13
CA MET A 151 -7.81 15.30 -0.81
C MET A 151 -6.40 15.09 -0.23
N SER A 152 -5.85 16.11 0.41
CA SER A 152 -4.55 16.06 1.09
C SER A 152 -4.55 15.01 2.19
N GLU A 153 -5.57 15.00 3.06
CA GLU A 153 -5.71 14.02 4.13
C GLU A 153 -5.81 12.58 3.60
N ARG A 154 -6.65 12.35 2.58
CA ARG A 154 -6.80 11.04 1.95
C ARG A 154 -5.52 10.55 1.29
N PHE A 155 -4.85 11.43 0.57
CA PHE A 155 -3.59 11.08 -0.09
C PHE A 155 -2.47 10.80 0.93
N MET A 156 -2.38 11.59 1.99
CA MET A 156 -1.44 11.34 3.08
C MET A 156 -1.72 10.02 3.80
N ALA A 157 -2.98 9.75 4.13
CA ALA A 157 -3.38 8.47 4.74
C ALA A 157 -3.00 7.28 3.85
N PHE A 158 -3.25 7.38 2.53
CA PHE A 158 -2.81 6.37 1.56
C PHE A 158 -1.29 6.16 1.60
N LEU A 159 -0.49 7.23 1.58
CA LEU A 159 0.97 7.12 1.60
C LEU A 159 1.49 6.49 2.89
N LEU A 160 0.93 6.85 4.04
CA LEU A 160 1.31 6.30 5.34
C LEU A 160 0.97 4.80 5.44
N LEU A 161 -0.23 4.41 5.02
CA LEU A 161 -0.61 2.99 4.97
C LEU A 161 0.28 2.19 4.03
N ARG A 162 0.60 2.76 2.85
CA ARG A 162 1.50 2.13 1.89
C ARG A 162 2.91 1.99 2.43
N ASN A 163 3.44 3.02 3.11
CA ASN A 163 4.75 2.95 3.76
C ASN A 163 4.79 1.84 4.81
N SER A 164 3.80 1.78 5.70
CA SER A 164 3.70 0.71 6.71
C SER A 164 3.64 -0.68 6.08
N GLN A 165 2.94 -0.83 4.93
CA GLN A 165 2.92 -2.10 4.20
C GLN A 165 4.29 -2.46 3.64
N ILE A 166 5.01 -1.50 3.06
CA ILE A 166 6.37 -1.71 2.52
C ILE A 166 7.34 -2.09 3.65
N GLU A 167 7.27 -1.42 4.79
CA GLU A 167 8.08 -1.75 5.98
C GLU A 167 7.79 -3.17 6.47
N SER A 168 6.52 -3.55 6.57
CA SER A 168 6.11 -4.90 6.94
C SER A 168 6.63 -5.95 5.96
N ASP A 169 6.50 -5.70 4.66
CA ASP A 169 7.03 -6.59 3.60
C ASP A 169 8.56 -6.73 3.69
N LEU A 170 9.28 -5.65 4.01
CA LEU A 170 10.72 -5.64 4.20
C LEU A 170 11.13 -6.48 5.42
N VAL A 171 10.51 -6.25 6.58
CA VAL A 171 10.73 -7.07 7.79
C VAL A 171 10.47 -8.54 7.48
N ASP A 172 9.38 -8.83 6.76
CA ASP A 172 9.03 -10.19 6.34
C ASP A 172 10.12 -10.83 5.46
N GLN A 173 10.72 -10.06 4.55
CA GLN A 173 11.82 -10.54 3.70
C GLN A 173 13.12 -10.78 4.47
N LEU A 174 13.39 -9.98 5.49
CA LEU A 174 14.61 -10.07 6.29
C LEU A 174 14.58 -11.25 7.28
N PHE A 175 13.46 -11.50 7.93
CA PHE A 175 13.36 -12.40 9.08
C PHE A 175 12.58 -13.70 8.81
N ASN A 176 11.78 -13.79 7.75
CA ASN A 176 10.93 -14.94 7.51
C ASN A 176 11.39 -15.82 6.35
N SER A 177 11.23 -17.14 6.52
CA SER A 177 11.48 -18.09 5.44
C SER A 177 10.51 -17.89 4.27
N SER A 178 10.91 -18.31 3.07
CA SER A 178 10.01 -18.23 1.89
C SER A 178 8.69 -18.98 2.09
N GLU A 179 8.67 -19.99 2.97
CA GLU A 179 7.45 -20.71 3.34
C GLU A 179 6.50 -19.83 4.15
N LYS A 180 7.00 -19.16 5.20
CA LYS A 180 6.22 -18.24 6.03
C LYS A 180 5.72 -17.05 5.20
N ARG A 181 6.55 -16.50 4.30
CA ARG A 181 6.16 -15.41 3.39
C ARG A 181 5.04 -15.82 2.44
N LEU A 182 5.10 -17.05 1.89
CA LEU A 182 4.01 -17.57 1.06
C LEU A 182 2.72 -17.75 1.86
N ALA A 183 2.81 -18.28 3.08
CA ALA A 183 1.64 -18.44 3.95
C ALA A 183 0.95 -17.09 4.22
N ARG A 184 1.71 -16.04 4.54
CA ARG A 184 1.18 -14.68 4.75
C ARG A 184 0.53 -14.11 3.50
N LEU A 185 1.18 -14.26 2.34
CA LEU A 185 0.61 -13.82 1.07
C LEU A 185 -0.75 -14.47 0.80
N LEU A 186 -0.88 -15.78 1.01
CA LEU A 186 -2.12 -16.51 0.81
C LEU A 186 -3.22 -16.06 1.78
N ILE A 187 -2.90 -15.88 3.06
CA ILE A 187 -3.83 -15.38 4.09
C ILE A 187 -4.33 -13.98 3.72
N MET A 188 -3.44 -13.08 3.32
CA MET A 188 -3.79 -11.72 2.90
C MET A 188 -4.71 -11.72 1.68
N LEU A 189 -4.39 -12.52 0.66
CA LEU A 189 -5.20 -12.62 -0.57
C LEU A 189 -6.57 -13.24 -0.34
N ALA A 190 -6.68 -14.15 0.63
CA ALA A 190 -7.94 -14.77 1.02
C ALA A 190 -8.72 -13.95 2.05
N GLN A 191 -8.14 -12.86 2.57
CA GLN A 191 -8.73 -12.05 3.66
C GLN A 191 -9.16 -12.91 4.85
N VAL A 192 -8.33 -13.88 5.25
CA VAL A 192 -8.62 -14.79 6.37
C VAL A 192 -8.49 -14.02 7.67
N GLY A 193 -9.62 -13.88 8.39
CA GLY A 193 -9.65 -13.41 9.78
C GLY A 193 -9.71 -14.60 10.75
N GLN A 194 -9.70 -14.32 12.06
CA GLN A 194 -9.72 -15.37 13.11
C GLN A 194 -11.01 -16.21 13.14
N GLU A 195 -12.10 -15.74 12.54
CA GLU A 195 -13.44 -16.37 12.65
C GLU A 195 -13.85 -17.23 11.45
N ALA A 196 -13.05 -17.32 10.38
CA ALA A 196 -13.44 -18.05 9.17
C ALA A 196 -12.61 -19.32 8.96
N GLU A 197 -13.27 -20.49 8.96
CA GLU A 197 -12.61 -21.78 8.77
C GLU A 197 -11.96 -21.93 7.38
N LEU A 198 -12.63 -21.45 6.32
CA LEU A 198 -12.14 -21.58 4.94
C LEU A 198 -12.51 -20.35 4.11
N ARG A 199 -11.52 -19.72 3.45
CA ARG A 199 -11.75 -18.58 2.56
C ARG A 199 -11.11 -18.80 1.19
N THR A 200 -11.83 -18.36 0.15
CA THR A 200 -11.33 -18.42 -1.23
C THR A 200 -10.53 -17.18 -1.59
N VAL A 201 -9.38 -17.37 -2.24
CA VAL A 201 -8.64 -16.27 -2.88
C VAL A 201 -9.48 -15.78 -4.05
N MET A 202 -10.05 -14.60 -3.92
CA MET A 202 -11.02 -14.03 -4.86
C MET A 202 -10.41 -13.71 -6.24
N THR A 203 -9.08 -13.57 -6.31
CA THR A 203 -8.40 -13.21 -7.56
C THR A 203 -7.44 -14.31 -7.97
N PRO A 204 -7.53 -14.80 -9.21
CA PRO A 204 -6.54 -15.72 -9.75
C PRO A 204 -5.14 -15.09 -9.68
N ILE A 205 -4.20 -15.78 -9.05
CA ILE A 205 -2.80 -15.39 -8.99
C ILE A 205 -1.94 -16.55 -9.48
N SER A 206 -1.03 -16.28 -10.43
CA SER A 206 -0.15 -17.32 -10.94
C SER A 206 0.99 -17.64 -9.96
N GLN A 207 1.54 -18.87 -10.07
CA GLN A 207 2.70 -19.25 -9.24
C GLN A 207 3.94 -18.40 -9.54
N GLU A 208 4.06 -17.86 -10.73
CA GLU A 208 5.12 -16.93 -11.14
C GLU A 208 4.99 -15.61 -10.36
N VAL A 209 3.79 -15.05 -10.31
CA VAL A 209 3.52 -13.81 -9.54
C VAL A 209 3.72 -14.05 -8.05
N MET A 210 3.27 -15.19 -7.52
CA MET A 210 3.54 -15.56 -6.12
C MET A 210 5.05 -15.67 -5.85
N ALA A 211 5.80 -16.31 -6.77
CA ALA A 211 7.25 -16.47 -6.64
C ALA A 211 7.96 -15.11 -6.63
N ALA A 212 7.58 -14.22 -7.55
CA ALA A 212 8.12 -12.87 -7.62
C ALA A 212 7.80 -12.06 -6.36
N ARG A 213 6.56 -12.15 -5.83
CA ARG A 213 6.12 -11.46 -4.62
C ARG A 213 6.80 -11.99 -3.36
N VAL A 214 6.94 -13.31 -3.24
CA VAL A 214 7.60 -13.98 -2.10
C VAL A 214 9.13 -13.84 -2.16
N GLY A 215 9.70 -13.44 -3.31
CA GLY A 215 11.16 -13.38 -3.50
C GLY A 215 11.81 -14.76 -3.55
N THR A 216 11.17 -15.72 -4.26
CA THR A 216 11.66 -17.10 -4.40
C THR A 216 11.44 -17.61 -5.83
N THR A 217 11.68 -18.89 -6.10
CA THR A 217 11.48 -19.49 -7.41
C THR A 217 10.08 -20.13 -7.52
N ARG A 218 9.54 -20.22 -8.76
CA ARG A 218 8.29 -20.94 -9.05
C ARG A 218 8.31 -22.37 -8.52
N SER A 219 9.44 -23.08 -8.66
CA SER A 219 9.60 -24.45 -8.17
C SER A 219 9.42 -24.55 -6.66
N ARG A 220 9.97 -23.58 -5.89
CA ARG A 220 9.77 -23.53 -4.43
C ARG A 220 8.34 -23.17 -4.06
N ILE A 221 7.69 -22.27 -4.79
CA ILE A 221 6.25 -22.00 -4.60
C ILE A 221 5.44 -23.29 -4.81
N ASN A 222 5.66 -23.99 -5.91
CA ASN A 222 4.97 -25.24 -6.18
C ASN A 222 5.21 -26.29 -5.07
N TYR A 223 6.44 -26.39 -4.57
CA TYR A 223 6.76 -27.26 -3.45
C TYR A 223 5.95 -26.89 -2.19
N PHE A 224 5.93 -25.63 -1.79
CA PHE A 224 5.20 -25.16 -0.59
C PHE A 224 3.68 -25.26 -0.78
N MET A 225 3.14 -24.95 -1.95
CA MET A 225 1.71 -25.13 -2.24
C MET A 225 1.29 -26.60 -2.11
N ASN A 226 2.09 -27.54 -2.61
CA ASN A 226 1.85 -28.98 -2.44
C ASN A 226 1.99 -29.41 -0.98
N LYS A 227 2.95 -28.86 -0.23
CA LYS A 227 3.11 -29.10 1.20
C LYS A 227 1.88 -28.63 1.98
N PHE A 228 1.42 -27.41 1.75
CA PHE A 228 0.24 -26.84 2.42
C PHE A 228 -1.04 -27.63 2.08
N ARG A 229 -1.19 -28.06 0.81
CA ARG A 229 -2.30 -28.91 0.40
C ARG A 229 -2.29 -30.28 1.11
N LYS A 230 -1.13 -30.94 1.20
CA LYS A 230 -0.99 -32.23 1.91
C LYS A 230 -1.29 -32.09 3.40
N LEU A 231 -1.00 -30.93 4.00
CA LEU A 231 -1.28 -30.63 5.41
C LEU A 231 -2.74 -30.16 5.64
N GLY A 232 -3.56 -30.07 4.59
CA GLY A 232 -4.95 -29.59 4.70
C GLY A 232 -5.06 -28.09 5.00
N LEU A 233 -3.98 -27.32 4.81
CA LEU A 233 -3.95 -25.88 5.08
C LEU A 233 -4.52 -25.07 3.93
N ILE A 234 -4.52 -25.64 2.72
CA ILE A 234 -5.13 -25.06 1.52
C ILE A 234 -5.79 -26.15 0.68
N GLU A 235 -6.81 -25.75 -0.08
CA GLU A 235 -7.37 -26.52 -1.20
C GLU A 235 -7.06 -25.81 -2.53
N TYR A 236 -6.83 -26.59 -3.58
CA TYR A 236 -6.52 -26.04 -4.90
C TYR A 236 -7.25 -26.86 -5.99
N ASN A 237 -8.43 -26.37 -6.37
CA ASN A 237 -9.28 -26.93 -7.43
C ASN A 237 -9.71 -25.81 -8.39
N GLY A 238 -8.76 -25.24 -9.16
CA GLY A 238 -9.01 -24.07 -10.01
C GLY A 238 -8.99 -22.73 -9.24
N HIS A 239 -9.44 -22.74 -7.99
CA HIS A 239 -9.32 -21.63 -7.05
C HIS A 239 -8.55 -22.06 -5.80
N ILE A 240 -7.78 -21.13 -5.22
CA ILE A 240 -7.08 -21.39 -3.97
C ILE A 240 -8.05 -21.07 -2.83
N LYS A 241 -8.32 -22.05 -1.99
CA LYS A 241 -9.01 -21.84 -0.72
C LYS A 241 -8.00 -22.00 0.41
N VAL A 242 -8.08 -21.14 1.40
CA VAL A 242 -7.13 -21.05 2.51
C VAL A 242 -7.85 -21.30 3.83
N HIS A 243 -7.34 -22.25 4.60
CA HIS A 243 -7.79 -22.53 5.96
C HIS A 243 -7.17 -21.55 6.95
N SER A 244 -7.93 -21.18 7.99
CA SER A 244 -7.42 -20.34 9.10
C SER A 244 -6.21 -20.98 9.80
N SER A 245 -6.12 -22.31 9.82
CA SER A 245 -4.98 -23.06 10.36
C SER A 245 -3.64 -22.76 9.66
N LEU A 246 -3.64 -22.13 8.45
CA LEU A 246 -2.42 -21.67 7.81
C LEU A 246 -1.72 -20.56 8.63
N LEU A 247 -2.45 -19.84 9.50
CA LEU A 247 -1.87 -18.89 10.47
C LEU A 247 -0.82 -19.56 11.37
N ASN A 248 -1.00 -20.84 11.71
CA ASN A 248 -0.05 -21.57 12.56
C ASN A 248 1.33 -21.77 11.90
N VAL A 249 1.41 -21.71 10.56
CA VAL A 249 2.70 -21.78 9.84
C VAL A 249 3.52 -20.51 10.08
N ILE A 250 2.84 -19.39 10.30
CA ILE A 250 3.49 -18.08 10.54
C ILE A 250 3.99 -17.97 11.97
N VAL A 251 3.20 -18.49 12.93
CA VAL A 251 3.46 -18.34 14.38
C VAL A 251 4.50 -19.33 14.91
N ARG A 252 4.72 -20.47 14.25
CA ARG A 252 5.75 -21.42 14.70
C ARG A 252 7.14 -20.86 14.39
N GLU A 253 7.88 -20.53 15.45
CA GLU A 253 9.32 -20.34 15.43
C GLU A 253 10.06 -21.66 15.20
#